data_840230001933931e2f6983c969c0950a
#
_entry.id   840230001933931e2f6983c969c0950a
#
_cell.length_a   1.000
_cell.length_b   1.000
_cell.length_c   1.000
_cell.angle_alpha   90.00
_cell.angle_beta   90.00
_cell.angle_gamma   90.00
#
_symmetry.space_group_name_H-M   'P 1'
#
loop_
_entity.id
_entity.type
_entity.pdbx_description
1 polymer ?
#
loop_
_entity_poly.entity_id
_entity_poly.type
_entity_poly.pdbx_seq_one_letter_code
_entity_poly.pdbx_strand_id
1 'polypeptide(L)'
;VDVTDMMRRMVKEELLKFDGTKLFPERIAYTANYNLSDPESVLYTQVTEYVREEMNRAEKLLGQKKNTVGFALTQLQRRLASSPEAIYQSLKGRRKRLEARLEEMKLLARGQAARPQGVAETLAGYTLGRRDLPENLDEIDDELSAEEYEEFSEQVVDQATAAETVPELQAEIIILRGLEHRALEVVQSGNDKKWEQLSALIQDKPEMYTTTEDGR
;
A
#
# COMPACT_ATOMS: atom_id res chain seq x y z
N VAL A 1 -15.73 -27.83 -0.51
CA VAL A 1 -17.19 -27.91 -0.78
C VAL A 1 -17.39 -27.54 -2.24
N ASP A 2 -18.00 -28.44 -3.03
CA ASP A 2 -18.36 -28.13 -4.41
C ASP A 2 -19.59 -27.22 -4.42
N VAL A 3 -19.43 -25.99 -4.93
CA VAL A 3 -20.50 -24.97 -5.01
C VAL A 3 -21.00 -24.76 -6.43
N THR A 4 -20.61 -25.63 -7.37
CA THR A 4 -20.90 -25.52 -8.80
C THR A 4 -22.41 -25.48 -9.09
N ASP A 5 -23.20 -26.15 -8.26
CA ASP A 5 -24.66 -26.16 -8.36
C ASP A 5 -25.34 -24.87 -7.88
N MET A 6 -24.63 -24.04 -7.08
CA MET A 6 -25.16 -22.80 -6.49
C MET A 6 -24.58 -21.55 -7.11
N MET A 7 -23.43 -21.63 -7.79
CA MET A 7 -22.76 -20.50 -8.42
C MET A 7 -22.43 -20.80 -9.89
N ARG A 8 -22.87 -19.90 -10.78
CA ARG A 8 -22.49 -19.94 -12.18
C ARG A 8 -21.55 -18.79 -12.50
N ARG A 9 -20.28 -19.10 -12.80
CA ARG A 9 -19.32 -18.13 -13.28
C ARG A 9 -19.56 -17.89 -14.77
N MET A 10 -19.76 -16.62 -15.15
CA MET A 10 -19.95 -16.23 -16.54
C MET A 10 -18.90 -15.20 -16.93
N VAL A 11 -18.39 -15.30 -18.16
CA VAL A 11 -17.45 -14.35 -18.74
C VAL A 11 -18.27 -13.27 -19.46
N LYS A 12 -18.01 -12.01 -19.18
CA LYS A 12 -18.79 -10.87 -19.74
C LYS A 12 -18.76 -10.84 -21.25
N GLU A 13 -17.66 -11.25 -21.87
CA GLU A 13 -17.46 -11.30 -23.32
C GLU A 13 -18.33 -12.35 -24.03
N GLU A 14 -18.81 -13.34 -23.29
CA GLU A 14 -19.66 -14.44 -23.79
C GLU A 14 -21.15 -14.18 -23.59
N LEU A 15 -21.50 -13.13 -22.84
CA LEU A 15 -22.90 -12.81 -22.58
C LEU A 15 -23.55 -12.17 -23.82
N LEU A 16 -24.67 -12.76 -24.23
CA LEU A 16 -25.45 -12.30 -25.38
C LEU A 16 -26.80 -11.73 -24.91
N LYS A 17 -27.29 -10.73 -25.65
CA LYS A 17 -28.69 -10.28 -25.56
C LYS A 17 -29.60 -11.33 -26.17
N PHE A 18 -30.93 -11.16 -26.01
CA PHE A 18 -31.93 -12.05 -26.59
C PHE A 18 -31.92 -12.09 -28.13
N ASP A 19 -31.40 -11.05 -28.78
CA ASP A 19 -31.24 -10.94 -30.21
C ASP A 19 -29.93 -11.59 -30.75
N GLY A 20 -29.11 -12.17 -29.83
CA GLY A 20 -27.83 -12.81 -30.17
C GLY A 20 -26.65 -11.84 -30.29
N THR A 21 -26.86 -10.54 -30.09
CA THR A 21 -25.76 -9.58 -30.06
C THR A 21 -25.04 -9.60 -28.71
N LYS A 22 -23.75 -9.20 -28.68
CA LYS A 22 -22.98 -9.11 -27.44
C LYS A 22 -23.61 -8.14 -26.45
N LEU A 23 -23.76 -8.56 -25.17
CA LEU A 23 -24.31 -7.72 -24.12
C LEU A 23 -23.35 -6.61 -23.69
N PHE A 24 -22.05 -6.92 -23.72
CA PHE A 24 -21.00 -5.96 -23.36
C PHE A 24 -20.08 -5.70 -24.58
N PRO A 25 -19.54 -4.48 -24.71
CA PRO A 25 -18.55 -4.19 -25.73
C PRO A 25 -17.27 -5.02 -25.50
N GLU A 26 -16.49 -5.17 -26.56
CA GLU A 26 -15.20 -5.83 -26.49
C GLU A 26 -14.25 -5.07 -25.55
N ARG A 27 -13.58 -5.83 -24.69
CA ARG A 27 -12.58 -5.25 -23.78
C ARG A 27 -11.23 -5.23 -24.48
N ILE A 28 -10.76 -4.05 -24.79
CA ILE A 28 -9.43 -3.82 -25.35
C ILE A 28 -8.52 -3.32 -24.23
N ALA A 29 -7.45 -4.07 -23.93
CA ALA A 29 -6.44 -3.68 -22.98
C ALA A 29 -5.14 -3.32 -23.70
N TYR A 30 -4.59 -2.15 -23.42
CA TYR A 30 -3.28 -1.75 -23.92
C TYR A 30 -2.48 -1.06 -22.81
N THR A 31 -1.14 -1.07 -22.95
CA THR A 31 -0.25 -0.43 -21.99
C THR A 31 0.09 0.98 -22.49
N ALA A 32 -0.27 1.99 -21.68
CA ALA A 32 0.14 3.36 -21.92
C ALA A 32 1.45 3.65 -21.18
N ASN A 33 2.52 3.90 -21.93
CA ASN A 33 3.81 4.25 -21.37
C ASN A 33 3.88 5.76 -21.11
N TYR A 34 4.44 6.15 -19.98
CA TYR A 34 4.74 7.54 -19.64
C TYR A 34 6.07 7.63 -18.90
N ASN A 35 6.70 8.80 -18.94
CA ASN A 35 7.93 9.08 -18.23
C ASN A 35 7.61 9.90 -16.98
N LEU A 36 8.18 9.52 -15.85
CA LEU A 36 8.14 10.33 -14.64
C LEU A 36 8.88 11.65 -14.86
N SER A 37 8.43 12.70 -14.19
CA SER A 37 9.21 13.93 -14.05
C SER A 37 10.46 13.69 -13.18
N ASP A 38 11.45 14.57 -13.27
CA ASP A 38 12.67 14.41 -12.46
C ASP A 38 12.36 14.32 -10.94
N PRO A 39 11.49 15.16 -10.34
CA PRO A 39 11.13 15.05 -8.94
C PRO A 39 10.44 13.72 -8.59
N GLU A 40 9.51 13.24 -9.44
CA GLU A 40 8.86 11.95 -9.26
C GLU A 40 9.84 10.79 -9.34
N SER A 41 10.78 10.84 -10.30
CA SER A 41 11.80 9.82 -10.49
C SER A 41 12.73 9.70 -9.28
N VAL A 42 13.14 10.85 -8.71
CA VAL A 42 13.96 10.90 -7.49
C VAL A 42 13.18 10.33 -6.29
N LEU A 43 11.92 10.74 -6.11
CA LEU A 43 11.06 10.20 -5.05
C LEU A 43 10.90 8.68 -5.20
N TYR A 44 10.60 8.19 -6.42
CA TYR A 44 10.44 6.77 -6.71
C TYR A 44 11.68 5.97 -6.35
N THR A 45 12.86 6.46 -6.76
CA THR A 45 14.14 5.82 -6.46
C THR A 45 14.39 5.73 -4.96
N GLN A 46 14.20 6.82 -4.22
CA GLN A 46 14.48 6.88 -2.79
C GLN A 46 13.51 6.04 -1.95
N VAL A 47 12.22 6.04 -2.28
CA VAL A 47 11.25 5.17 -1.59
C VAL A 47 11.55 3.71 -1.90
N THR A 48 11.92 3.39 -3.15
CA THR A 48 12.31 2.02 -3.53
C THR A 48 13.56 1.56 -2.79
N GLU A 49 14.56 2.42 -2.63
CA GLU A 49 15.75 2.12 -1.83
C GLU A 49 15.42 1.88 -0.36
N TYR A 50 14.59 2.74 0.24
CA TYR A 50 14.10 2.54 1.60
C TYR A 50 13.38 1.20 1.75
N VAL A 51 12.44 0.88 0.86
CA VAL A 51 11.71 -0.40 0.88
C VAL A 51 12.69 -1.58 0.78
N ARG A 52 13.66 -1.52 -0.11
CA ARG A 52 14.67 -2.58 -0.29
C ARG A 52 15.54 -2.78 0.95
N GLU A 53 15.99 -1.68 1.58
CA GLU A 53 16.80 -1.75 2.79
C GLU A 53 16.01 -2.35 3.96
N GLU A 54 14.76 -1.92 4.16
CA GLU A 54 13.90 -2.45 5.21
C GLU A 54 13.48 -3.91 4.93
N MET A 55 13.29 -4.33 3.66
CA MET A 55 13.09 -5.73 3.29
C MET A 55 14.29 -6.60 3.70
N ASN A 56 15.51 -6.14 3.40
CA ASN A 56 16.74 -6.84 3.78
C ASN A 56 16.88 -6.95 5.31
N ARG A 57 16.38 -5.98 6.07
CA ARG A 57 16.30 -6.06 7.54
C ARG A 57 15.24 -7.05 7.97
N ALA A 58 14.05 -6.99 7.35
CA ALA A 58 12.94 -7.88 7.65
C ALA A 58 13.28 -9.36 7.39
N GLU A 59 14.13 -9.67 6.42
CA GLU A 59 14.60 -11.04 6.16
C GLU A 59 15.34 -11.68 7.35
N LYS A 60 15.94 -10.86 8.21
CA LYS A 60 16.63 -11.32 9.42
C LYS A 60 15.67 -11.60 10.58
N LEU A 61 14.42 -11.13 10.48
CA LEU A 61 13.37 -11.38 11.45
C LEU A 61 12.83 -12.81 11.29
N LEU A 62 12.24 -13.34 12.37
CA LEU A 62 11.66 -14.68 12.39
C LEU A 62 10.13 -14.62 12.44
N GLY A 63 9.51 -15.63 11.82
CA GLY A 63 8.07 -15.87 11.92
C GLY A 63 7.19 -14.74 11.38
N GLN A 64 6.07 -14.52 12.03
CA GLN A 64 5.00 -13.61 11.62
C GLN A 64 5.45 -12.15 11.47
N LYS A 65 6.41 -11.68 12.29
CA LYS A 65 6.94 -10.31 12.18
C LYS A 65 7.58 -10.04 10.82
N LYS A 66 8.30 -11.03 10.25
CA LYS A 66 8.87 -10.93 8.90
C LYS A 66 7.77 -10.72 7.85
N ASN A 67 6.71 -11.52 7.91
CA ASN A 67 5.60 -11.46 6.95
C ASN A 67 4.86 -10.11 7.06
N THR A 68 4.60 -9.64 8.28
CA THR A 68 3.94 -8.35 8.54
C THR A 68 4.73 -7.17 7.97
N VAL A 69 6.05 -7.13 8.22
CA VAL A 69 6.92 -6.07 7.69
C VAL A 69 7.01 -6.16 6.16
N GLY A 70 7.18 -7.36 5.62
CA GLY A 70 7.20 -7.59 4.17
C GLY A 70 5.92 -7.12 3.48
N PHE A 71 4.75 -7.43 4.06
CA PHE A 71 3.47 -6.95 3.55
C PHE A 71 3.39 -5.41 3.56
N ALA A 72 3.72 -4.77 4.70
CA ALA A 72 3.71 -3.31 4.81
C ALA A 72 4.58 -2.64 3.75
N LEU A 73 5.78 -3.16 3.51
CA LEU A 73 6.71 -2.62 2.52
C LEU A 73 6.20 -2.84 1.09
N THR A 74 5.55 -3.96 0.81
CA THR A 74 4.91 -4.23 -0.48
C THR A 74 3.75 -3.26 -0.73
N GLN A 75 2.92 -2.98 0.29
CA GLN A 75 1.85 -2.00 0.18
C GLN A 75 2.39 -0.58 -0.05
N LEU A 76 3.49 -0.21 0.61
CA LEU A 76 4.17 1.07 0.35
C LEU A 76 4.62 1.20 -1.11
N GLN A 77 5.17 0.12 -1.69
CA GLN A 77 5.55 0.07 -3.09
C GLN A 77 4.34 0.22 -4.03
N ARG A 78 3.22 -0.43 -3.72
CA ARG A 78 1.96 -0.28 -4.47
C ARG A 78 1.43 1.15 -4.42
N ARG A 79 1.48 1.81 -3.26
CA ARG A 79 1.06 3.20 -3.08
C ARG A 79 1.97 4.17 -3.82
N LEU A 80 3.28 3.92 -3.84
CA LEU A 80 4.23 4.68 -4.66
C LEU A 80 3.88 4.61 -6.15
N ALA A 81 3.52 3.42 -6.65
CA ALA A 81 3.11 3.23 -8.03
C ALA A 81 1.70 3.79 -8.33
N SER A 82 0.89 4.06 -7.31
CA SER A 82 -0.45 4.62 -7.46
C SER A 82 -0.41 6.12 -7.77
N SER A 83 0.05 6.93 -6.81
CA SER A 83 0.17 8.38 -6.99
C SER A 83 1.12 9.00 -5.96
N PRO A 84 1.66 10.22 -6.23
CA PRO A 84 2.46 10.98 -5.27
C PRO A 84 1.69 11.28 -3.97
N GLU A 85 0.40 11.55 -4.04
CA GLU A 85 -0.44 11.79 -2.86
C GLU A 85 -0.58 10.53 -2.00
N ALA A 86 -0.83 9.37 -2.62
CA ALA A 86 -1.00 8.11 -1.90
C ALA A 86 0.26 7.74 -1.10
N ILE A 87 1.45 7.87 -1.71
CA ILE A 87 2.69 7.59 -0.98
C ILE A 87 2.99 8.65 0.10
N TYR A 88 2.68 9.93 -0.14
CA TYR A 88 2.83 10.98 0.86
C TYR A 88 2.02 10.68 2.12
N GLN A 89 0.72 10.36 1.98
CA GLN A 89 -0.14 10.05 3.11
C GLN A 89 0.35 8.79 3.87
N SER A 90 0.79 7.77 3.16
CA SER A 90 1.33 6.56 3.79
C SER A 90 2.63 6.80 4.56
N LEU A 91 3.57 7.57 4.00
CA LEU A 91 4.81 7.92 4.69
C LEU A 91 4.55 8.75 5.95
N LYS A 92 3.59 9.69 5.85
CA LYS A 92 3.15 10.55 6.97
C LYS A 92 2.49 9.74 8.09
N GLY A 93 1.57 8.83 7.75
CA GLY A 93 0.91 7.93 8.70
C GLY A 93 1.93 7.07 9.44
N ARG A 94 2.78 6.36 8.65
CA ARG A 94 3.85 5.52 9.18
C ARG A 94 4.78 6.28 10.12
N ARG A 95 5.29 7.44 9.71
CA ARG A 95 6.16 8.26 10.56
C ARG A 95 5.51 8.61 11.89
N LYS A 96 4.26 9.09 11.88
CA LYS A 96 3.54 9.45 13.11
C LYS A 96 3.38 8.26 14.06
N ARG A 97 3.08 7.06 13.54
CA ARG A 97 2.94 5.85 14.35
C ARG A 97 4.27 5.40 14.94
N LEU A 98 5.35 5.44 14.16
CA LEU A 98 6.67 5.10 14.64
C LEU A 98 7.20 6.12 15.66
N GLU A 99 6.89 7.40 15.53
CA GLU A 99 7.19 8.43 16.54
C GLU A 99 6.45 8.17 17.86
N ALA A 100 5.14 7.85 17.80
CA ALA A 100 4.38 7.48 18.98
C ALA A 100 4.97 6.24 19.67
N ARG A 101 5.31 5.21 18.90
CA ARG A 101 5.97 4.00 19.41
C ARG A 101 7.32 4.31 20.05
N LEU A 102 8.09 5.21 19.47
CA LEU A 102 9.38 5.64 20.04
C LEU A 102 9.21 6.29 21.41
N GLU A 103 8.22 7.16 21.58
CA GLU A 103 7.94 7.79 22.86
C GLU A 103 7.46 6.77 23.90
N GLU A 104 6.63 5.82 23.54
CA GLU A 104 6.23 4.72 24.40
C GLU A 104 7.44 3.88 24.86
N MET A 105 8.32 3.48 23.93
CA MET A 105 9.54 2.74 24.26
C MET A 105 10.44 3.52 25.24
N LYS A 106 10.56 4.84 25.05
CA LYS A 106 11.32 5.70 25.99
C LYS A 106 10.68 5.80 27.36
N LEU A 107 9.34 5.92 27.42
CA LEU A 107 8.59 5.92 28.68
C LEU A 107 8.72 4.60 29.43
N LEU A 108 8.60 3.47 28.73
CA LEU A 108 8.79 2.14 29.28
C LEU A 108 10.21 1.95 29.82
N ALA A 109 11.22 2.37 29.06
CA ALA A 109 12.61 2.32 29.52
C ALA A 109 12.85 3.15 30.81
N ARG A 110 12.21 4.31 30.93
CA ARG A 110 12.23 5.12 32.16
C ARG A 110 11.46 4.47 33.32
N GLY A 111 10.29 3.87 33.00
CA GLY A 111 9.46 3.17 33.98
C GLY A 111 10.07 1.88 34.49
N GLN A 112 10.81 1.14 33.66
CA GLN A 112 11.55 -0.07 34.04
C GLN A 112 12.72 0.24 35.00
N ALA A 113 13.31 1.42 34.87
CA ALA A 113 14.29 1.91 35.85
C ALA A 113 13.68 2.13 37.25
N ALA A 114 12.34 2.23 37.35
CA ALA A 114 11.60 2.48 38.59
C ALA A 114 10.83 1.25 39.15
N ARG A 115 10.60 0.19 38.34
CA ARG A 115 9.87 -1.04 38.78
C ARG A 115 10.27 -2.27 37.96
N PRO A 116 10.81 -3.33 38.57
CA PRO A 116 11.30 -4.51 37.86
C PRO A 116 10.29 -5.66 37.78
N GLN A 117 9.06 -5.50 37.35
CA GLN A 117 8.20 -6.65 37.00
C GLN A 117 6.88 -6.20 36.33
N GLY A 118 6.60 -6.65 35.13
CA GLY A 118 5.25 -6.61 34.53
C GLY A 118 5.10 -5.93 33.16
N VAL A 119 6.17 -5.48 32.51
CA VAL A 119 6.08 -4.65 31.31
C VAL A 119 6.34 -5.42 30.00
N ALA A 120 6.77 -6.67 30.08
CA ALA A 120 6.97 -7.53 28.90
C ALA A 120 5.66 -7.85 28.15
N GLU A 121 4.52 -7.85 28.87
CA GLU A 121 3.20 -8.10 28.27
C GLU A 121 2.64 -6.92 27.49
N THR A 122 3.06 -5.69 27.79
CA THR A 122 2.55 -4.48 27.12
C THR A 122 3.20 -4.25 25.74
N LEU A 123 4.43 -4.74 25.53
CA LEU A 123 5.09 -4.74 24.22
C LEU A 123 4.49 -5.78 23.24
N ALA A 124 3.92 -6.86 23.79
CA ALA A 124 3.18 -7.85 23.01
C ALA A 124 1.74 -7.39 22.67
N GLY A 125 1.21 -6.37 23.34
CA GLY A 125 -0.16 -5.86 23.16
C GLY A 125 -0.35 -4.94 21.97
N TYR A 126 0.73 -4.47 21.32
CA TYR A 126 0.68 -3.81 20.00
C TYR A 126 0.82 -4.82 18.84
N THR A 127 0.36 -6.03 19.06
CA THR A 127 0.03 -6.90 17.94
C THR A 127 -1.22 -6.31 17.28
N LEU A 128 -1.10 -6.00 16.00
CA LEU A 128 -2.19 -5.77 15.05
C LEU A 128 -3.45 -6.48 15.56
N GLY A 129 -4.49 -5.70 15.88
CA GLY A 129 -5.67 -6.19 16.60
C GLY A 129 -6.13 -7.55 16.11
N ARG A 130 -5.85 -8.59 16.89
CA ARG A 130 -6.37 -9.96 16.89
C ARG A 130 -6.64 -10.70 15.57
N ARG A 131 -6.21 -10.21 14.41
CA ARG A 131 -6.12 -11.03 13.21
C ARG A 131 -4.66 -11.40 13.01
N ASP A 132 -4.34 -12.65 13.29
CA ASP A 132 -3.08 -13.23 12.85
C ASP A 132 -3.03 -13.10 11.33
N LEU A 133 -1.97 -12.48 10.80
CA LEU A 133 -1.76 -12.47 9.35
C LEU A 133 -1.68 -13.94 8.91
N PRO A 134 -2.48 -14.37 7.94
CA PRO A 134 -2.34 -15.69 7.36
C PRO A 134 -0.93 -15.87 6.81
N GLU A 135 -0.44 -17.10 6.81
CA GLU A 135 0.87 -17.43 6.24
C GLU A 135 0.95 -17.08 4.76
N ASN A 136 -0.19 -17.09 4.08
CA ASN A 136 -0.35 -16.72 2.69
C ASN A 136 -1.12 -15.40 2.58
N LEU A 137 -0.42 -14.33 2.20
CA LEU A 137 -0.98 -12.99 2.10
C LEU A 137 -2.00 -12.83 0.95
N ASP A 138 -1.97 -13.72 -0.04
CA ASP A 138 -2.92 -13.74 -1.15
C ASP A 138 -4.34 -14.15 -0.68
N GLU A 139 -4.45 -14.85 0.45
CA GLU A 139 -5.73 -15.26 1.04
C GLU A 139 -6.49 -14.07 1.67
N ILE A 140 -5.79 -13.03 2.09
CA ILE A 140 -6.41 -11.83 2.69
C ILE A 140 -7.27 -11.08 1.67
N ASP A 141 -6.83 -11.02 0.42
CA ASP A 141 -7.53 -10.33 -0.67
C ASP A 141 -8.87 -11.00 -1.00
N ASP A 142 -8.98 -12.32 -0.76
CA ASP A 142 -10.19 -13.11 -1.00
C ASP A 142 -11.17 -13.11 0.20
N GLU A 143 -10.69 -12.86 1.44
CA GLU A 143 -11.49 -12.94 2.67
C GLU A 143 -12.08 -11.61 3.12
N LEU A 144 -11.47 -10.47 2.74
CA LEU A 144 -11.90 -9.15 3.16
C LEU A 144 -12.64 -8.41 2.04
N SER A 145 -13.62 -7.59 2.42
CA SER A 145 -14.15 -6.57 1.51
C SER A 145 -13.07 -5.55 1.15
N ALA A 146 -13.24 -4.84 0.04
CA ALA A 146 -12.27 -3.84 -0.41
C ALA A 146 -12.00 -2.75 0.66
N GLU A 147 -13.02 -2.34 1.41
CA GLU A 147 -12.88 -1.36 2.49
C GLU A 147 -12.10 -1.92 3.68
N GLU A 148 -12.43 -3.13 4.13
CA GLU A 148 -11.73 -3.81 5.23
C GLU A 148 -10.25 -4.10 4.88
N TYR A 149 -9.98 -4.45 3.62
CA TYR A 149 -8.62 -4.66 3.14
C TYR A 149 -7.80 -3.36 3.15
N GLU A 150 -8.40 -2.24 2.71
CA GLU A 150 -7.72 -0.94 2.71
C GLU A 150 -7.42 -0.48 4.15
N GLU A 151 -8.39 -0.55 5.07
CA GLU A 151 -8.17 -0.23 6.49
C GLU A 151 -7.10 -1.10 7.13
N PHE A 152 -7.15 -2.41 6.87
CA PHE A 152 -6.16 -3.35 7.38
C PHE A 152 -4.76 -3.04 6.82
N SER A 153 -4.66 -2.82 5.51
CA SER A 153 -3.39 -2.52 4.86
C SER A 153 -2.79 -1.21 5.36
N GLU A 154 -3.61 -0.20 5.62
CA GLU A 154 -3.18 1.08 6.17
C GLU A 154 -2.63 0.91 7.60
N GLN A 155 -3.34 0.18 8.46
CA GLN A 155 -2.88 -0.10 9.81
C GLN A 155 -1.54 -0.86 9.81
N VAL A 156 -1.37 -1.85 8.93
CA VAL A 156 -0.12 -2.62 8.83
C VAL A 156 1.02 -1.75 8.31
N VAL A 157 0.79 -0.95 7.27
CA VAL A 157 1.78 -0.01 6.72
C VAL A 157 2.26 0.98 7.78
N ASP A 158 1.35 1.48 8.59
CA ASP A 158 1.66 2.47 9.62
C ASP A 158 2.48 1.91 10.79
N GLN A 159 2.25 0.67 11.17
CA GLN A 159 2.76 0.10 12.44
C GLN A 159 3.94 -0.86 12.28
N ALA A 160 4.02 -1.57 11.16
CA ALA A 160 5.02 -2.61 10.97
C ALA A 160 6.42 -2.02 10.73
N THR A 161 7.40 -2.42 11.54
CA THR A 161 8.80 -2.01 11.39
C THR A 161 9.74 -3.17 11.68
N ALA A 162 10.87 -3.20 10.95
CA ALA A 162 11.96 -4.12 11.22
C ALA A 162 12.83 -3.67 12.40
N ALA A 163 12.70 -2.42 12.86
CA ALA A 163 13.48 -1.90 13.98
C ALA A 163 13.15 -2.63 15.28
N GLU A 164 14.18 -3.07 15.98
CA GLU A 164 14.10 -3.76 17.27
C GLU A 164 14.60 -2.90 18.42
N THR A 165 15.40 -1.90 18.13
CA THR A 165 16.03 -1.02 19.12
C THR A 165 15.58 0.44 18.92
N VAL A 166 15.67 1.23 20.02
CA VAL A 166 15.39 2.66 19.98
C VAL A 166 16.25 3.41 18.94
N PRO A 167 17.57 3.16 18.84
CA PRO A 167 18.39 3.82 17.81
C PRO A 167 17.96 3.46 16.38
N GLU A 168 17.61 2.21 16.10
CA GLU A 168 17.12 1.79 14.78
C GLU A 168 15.81 2.48 14.42
N LEU A 169 14.87 2.53 15.37
CA LEU A 169 13.60 3.21 15.17
C LEU A 169 13.78 4.71 14.94
N GLN A 170 14.72 5.36 15.66
CA GLN A 170 15.07 6.76 15.43
C GLN A 170 15.65 6.99 14.04
N ALA A 171 16.55 6.11 13.57
CA ALA A 171 17.12 6.19 12.23
C ALA A 171 16.04 6.04 11.15
N GLU A 172 15.12 5.09 11.29
CA GLU A 172 14.01 4.92 10.37
C GLU A 172 13.10 6.15 10.32
N ILE A 173 12.76 6.75 11.46
CA ILE A 173 11.96 7.97 11.54
C ILE A 173 12.63 9.15 10.81
N ILE A 174 13.95 9.28 10.90
CA ILE A 174 14.71 10.34 10.19
C ILE A 174 14.58 10.15 8.67
N ILE A 175 14.72 8.92 8.20
CA ILE A 175 14.57 8.59 6.77
C ILE A 175 13.14 8.91 6.31
N LEU A 176 12.13 8.48 7.07
CA LEU A 176 10.72 8.72 6.74
C LEU A 176 10.37 10.21 6.69
N ARG A 177 10.94 11.05 7.56
CA ARG A 177 10.78 12.51 7.51
C ARG A 177 11.31 13.09 6.20
N GLY A 178 12.47 12.63 5.77
CA GLY A 178 13.07 13.06 4.49
C GLY A 178 12.21 12.64 3.29
N LEU A 179 11.72 11.40 3.27
CA LEU A 179 10.86 10.88 2.22
C LEU A 179 9.49 11.58 2.19
N GLU A 180 8.87 11.81 3.37
CA GLU A 180 7.60 12.54 3.49
C GLU A 180 7.72 13.97 2.95
N HIS A 181 8.81 14.67 3.32
CA HIS A 181 9.06 16.03 2.84
C HIS A 181 9.16 16.06 1.32
N ARG A 182 9.93 15.15 0.74
CA ARG A 182 10.08 15.05 -0.70
C ARG A 182 8.79 14.67 -1.42
N ALA A 183 8.03 13.74 -0.86
CA ALA A 183 6.72 13.39 -1.40
C ALA A 183 5.77 14.59 -1.39
N LEU A 184 5.79 15.39 -0.32
CA LEU A 184 5.01 16.62 -0.23
C LEU A 184 5.43 17.67 -1.29
N GLU A 185 6.72 17.82 -1.55
CA GLU A 185 7.22 18.71 -2.61
C GLU A 185 6.69 18.29 -3.98
N VAL A 186 6.69 16.97 -4.28
CA VAL A 186 6.14 16.44 -5.53
C VAL A 186 4.64 16.71 -5.62
N VAL A 187 3.87 16.45 -4.55
CA VAL A 187 2.44 16.74 -4.51
C VAL A 187 2.15 18.24 -4.74
N GLN A 188 2.90 19.12 -4.06
CA GLN A 188 2.73 20.57 -4.19
C GLN A 188 3.14 21.13 -5.56
N SER A 189 4.03 20.43 -6.28
CA SER A 189 4.41 20.82 -7.64
C SER A 189 3.26 20.69 -8.64
N GLY A 190 2.23 19.90 -8.30
CA GLY A 190 1.10 19.62 -9.20
C GLY A 190 1.47 18.73 -10.40
N ASN A 191 2.71 18.25 -10.48
CA ASN A 191 3.19 17.38 -11.56
C ASN A 191 2.88 15.92 -11.22
N ASP A 192 1.80 15.40 -11.74
CA ASP A 192 1.46 13.97 -11.72
C ASP A 192 1.42 13.46 -13.17
N LYS A 193 2.53 12.89 -13.62
CA LYS A 193 2.67 12.43 -15.01
C LYS A 193 1.74 11.27 -15.35
N LYS A 194 1.40 10.45 -14.37
CA LYS A 194 0.41 9.38 -14.53
C LYS A 194 -0.98 9.96 -14.78
N TRP A 195 -1.36 10.96 -13.99
CA TRP A 195 -2.65 11.65 -14.15
C TRP A 195 -2.72 12.44 -15.46
N GLU A 196 -1.66 13.16 -15.82
CA GLU A 196 -1.58 13.87 -17.11
C GLU A 196 -1.77 12.91 -18.28
N GLN A 197 -1.09 11.76 -18.25
CA GLN A 197 -1.21 10.75 -19.29
C GLN A 197 -2.62 10.13 -19.35
N LEU A 198 -3.20 9.82 -18.19
CA LEU A 198 -4.56 9.30 -18.11
C LEU A 198 -5.58 10.32 -18.64
N SER A 199 -5.44 11.58 -18.24
CA SER A 199 -6.30 12.67 -18.72
C SER A 199 -6.21 12.84 -20.23
N ALA A 200 -5.00 12.85 -20.80
CA ALA A 200 -4.79 12.92 -22.23
C ALA A 200 -5.41 11.72 -22.98
N LEU A 201 -5.30 10.51 -22.43
CA LEU A 201 -5.93 9.33 -23.00
C LEU A 201 -7.45 9.44 -23.04
N ILE A 202 -8.06 9.95 -21.96
CA ILE A 202 -9.52 10.06 -21.86
C ILE A 202 -10.05 11.22 -22.74
N GLN A 203 -9.30 12.34 -22.85
CA GLN A 203 -9.77 13.54 -23.53
C GLN A 203 -9.39 13.61 -25.01
N ASP A 204 -8.21 13.11 -25.38
CA ASP A 204 -7.61 13.39 -26.68
C ASP A 204 -7.62 12.20 -27.65
N LYS A 205 -7.95 10.97 -27.19
CA LYS A 205 -7.95 9.79 -28.04
C LYS A 205 -9.36 9.35 -28.43
N PRO A 206 -9.77 9.58 -29.68
CA PRO A 206 -11.07 9.15 -30.19
C PRO A 206 -11.31 7.63 -30.05
N GLU A 207 -10.24 6.85 -30.06
CA GLU A 207 -10.27 5.38 -29.93
C GLU A 207 -10.81 4.90 -28.58
N MET A 208 -10.81 5.79 -27.56
CA MET A 208 -11.36 5.50 -26.24
C MET A 208 -12.88 5.71 -26.16
N TYR A 209 -13.48 6.31 -27.19
CA TYR A 209 -14.90 6.58 -27.25
C TYR A 209 -15.54 5.66 -28.29
N THR A 210 -16.50 4.84 -27.88
CA THR A 210 -17.44 4.23 -28.81
C THR A 210 -18.52 5.25 -29.14
N THR A 211 -18.54 5.79 -30.35
CA THR A 211 -19.70 6.49 -30.87
C THR A 211 -20.81 5.46 -31.04
N THR A 212 -21.90 5.61 -30.29
CA THR A 212 -23.15 4.95 -30.63
C THR A 212 -23.67 5.49 -31.97
N GLU A 213 -24.40 4.66 -32.75
CA GLU A 213 -24.98 5.07 -34.05
C GLU A 213 -25.80 6.37 -33.97
N ASP A 214 -26.23 6.76 -32.78
CA ASP A 214 -26.98 7.98 -32.48
C ASP A 214 -26.09 9.21 -32.14
N GLY A 215 -24.76 9.10 -32.23
CA GLY A 215 -23.84 10.22 -32.04
C GLY A 215 -23.75 10.77 -30.61
N ARG A 216 -24.13 9.99 -29.60
CA ARG A 216 -24.06 10.32 -28.17
C ARG A 216 -22.99 9.53 -27.47
#